data_07d5db4a3f7f23bbc5ec8278739e821e
#
_entry.id   07d5db4a3f7f23bbc5ec8278739e821e
#
_cell.length_a   1.000
_cell.length_b   1.000
_cell.length_c   1.000
_cell.angle_alpha   90.00
_cell.angle_beta   90.00
_cell.angle_gamma   90.00
#
_symmetry.space_group_name_H-M   'P 1'
#
loop_
_entity.id
_entity.type
_entity.pdbx_description
1 polymer ?
#
loop_
_entity_poly.entity_id
_entity_poly.type
_entity_poly.pdbx_seq_one_letter_code
_entity_poly.pdbx_strand_id
1 'polypeptide(L)'
;MHAPITRRRAALLPLAALALPTLVHAQAPTFPTRAVRMIVPYTPGGVSDITARLIAEPLSAAWGQPVPVENRTVADGVIGTDALARLPGDGHALGLVSVAHAVNPAFHRLPFDTVRDFTFITQTTATPLALCVPKSSPANSPAELVALAKRTPGGLPVATTGGVVRLAPQLLAQSTGIEVTDVNYRGSTAAHPDLISGRVAFMFDTVAAILPHVQSGAVKALAT
;
A
#
# COMPACT_ATOMS: atom_id res chain seq x y z
N MET A 1 38.61 84.92 -45.72
CA MET A 1 39.37 83.66 -45.58
C MET A 1 38.51 82.69 -44.81
N HIS A 2 37.84 81.74 -45.52
CA HIS A 2 36.94 80.74 -44.91
C HIS A 2 37.71 79.46 -44.72
N ALA A 3 37.73 78.98 -43.51
CA ALA A 3 38.28 77.62 -43.18
C ALA A 3 37.13 76.61 -43.27
N PRO A 4 37.28 75.40 -43.89
CA PRO A 4 36.21 74.41 -44.03
C PRO A 4 36.09 73.55 -42.78
N ILE A 5 34.88 73.41 -42.27
CA ILE A 5 34.48 72.50 -41.17
C ILE A 5 34.45 71.05 -41.73
N THR A 6 35.37 70.24 -41.27
CA THR A 6 35.47 68.80 -41.58
C THR A 6 34.33 68.01 -40.95
N ARG A 7 33.42 67.50 -41.78
CA ARG A 7 32.36 66.50 -41.45
C ARG A 7 32.99 65.11 -41.25
N ARG A 8 33.48 64.82 -40.12
CA ARG A 8 33.98 63.47 -39.78
C ARG A 8 33.81 63.13 -38.29
N ARG A 9 32.61 63.27 -37.71
CA ARG A 9 32.30 62.71 -36.37
C ARG A 9 30.83 62.35 -36.22
N ALA A 10 30.23 61.59 -37.13
CA ALA A 10 28.84 61.14 -36.99
C ALA A 10 28.64 59.71 -37.53
N ALA A 11 29.47 58.72 -37.20
CA ALA A 11 29.30 57.36 -37.67
C ALA A 11 29.79 56.27 -36.74
N LEU A 12 29.70 56.47 -35.39
CA LEU A 12 30.13 55.43 -34.42
C LEU A 12 29.17 55.25 -33.21
N LEU A 13 27.86 55.35 -33.42
CA LEU A 13 26.89 55.06 -32.37
C LEU A 13 25.62 54.45 -32.96
N PRO A 14 25.62 53.21 -33.44
CA PRO A 14 24.57 52.29 -33.01
C PRO A 14 24.98 50.81 -33.09
N LEU A 15 26.01 50.35 -32.38
CA LEU A 15 26.30 48.93 -32.32
C LEU A 15 26.30 48.36 -30.90
N ALA A 16 25.95 49.14 -29.89
CA ALA A 16 25.94 48.71 -28.49
C ALA A 16 24.53 48.27 -27.99
N ALA A 17 23.49 48.29 -28.83
CA ALA A 17 22.12 48.07 -28.40
C ALA A 17 21.57 46.63 -28.63
N LEU A 18 22.38 45.66 -29.04
CA LEU A 18 21.93 44.30 -29.39
C LEU A 18 22.42 43.17 -28.49
N ALA A 19 23.02 43.49 -27.37
CA ALA A 19 23.34 42.47 -26.33
C ALA A 19 22.36 42.54 -25.17
N LEU A 20 21.06 42.41 -25.43
CA LEU A 20 20.12 42.03 -24.38
C LEU A 20 20.38 40.54 -24.04
N PRO A 21 20.75 40.21 -22.80
CA PRO A 21 20.82 38.81 -22.39
C PRO A 21 19.40 38.23 -22.58
N THR A 22 19.26 37.32 -23.51
CA THR A 22 18.08 36.46 -23.56
C THR A 22 18.07 35.71 -22.24
N LEU A 23 17.19 36.07 -21.30
CA LEU A 23 16.83 35.30 -20.15
C LEU A 23 16.26 33.99 -20.67
N VAL A 24 17.14 33.02 -20.89
CA VAL A 24 16.73 31.64 -21.07
C VAL A 24 16.03 31.26 -19.77
N HIS A 25 14.71 31.30 -19.78
CA HIS A 25 13.92 30.68 -18.73
C HIS A 25 14.27 29.18 -18.78
N ALA A 26 15.20 28.76 -17.92
CA ALA A 26 15.41 27.37 -17.64
C ALA A 26 14.07 26.86 -17.08
N GLN A 27 13.27 26.22 -17.92
CA GLN A 27 12.10 25.50 -17.43
C GLN A 27 12.60 24.52 -16.41
N ALA A 28 12.14 24.68 -15.17
CA ALA A 28 12.41 23.69 -14.12
C ALA A 28 11.99 22.33 -14.67
N PRO A 29 12.83 21.30 -14.54
CA PRO A 29 12.51 19.97 -15.05
C PRO A 29 11.15 19.55 -14.50
N THR A 30 10.24 19.18 -15.39
CA THR A 30 8.90 18.71 -15.00
C THR A 30 9.03 17.43 -14.21
N PHE A 31 8.44 17.38 -13.02
CA PHE A 31 8.37 16.15 -12.20
C PHE A 31 7.50 15.10 -12.92
N PRO A 32 7.89 13.81 -12.86
CA PRO A 32 9.14 13.25 -12.32
C PRO A 32 10.28 13.29 -13.34
N THR A 33 11.52 13.53 -12.85
CA THR A 33 12.72 13.59 -13.70
C THR A 33 13.41 12.24 -13.89
N ARG A 34 12.98 11.20 -13.14
CA ARG A 34 13.50 9.84 -13.15
C ARG A 34 12.43 8.86 -12.69
N ALA A 35 12.70 7.58 -12.73
CA ALA A 35 11.78 6.54 -12.26
C ALA A 35 11.25 6.83 -10.85
N VAL A 36 9.94 6.59 -10.64
CA VAL A 36 9.25 6.72 -9.35
C VAL A 36 9.01 5.31 -8.81
N ARG A 37 9.69 4.95 -7.74
CA ARG A 37 9.59 3.61 -7.14
C ARG A 37 8.32 3.49 -6.29
N MET A 38 7.53 2.44 -6.49
CA MET A 38 6.37 2.14 -5.67
C MET A 38 6.67 0.97 -4.72
N ILE A 39 6.88 1.29 -3.46
CA ILE A 39 7.20 0.31 -2.41
C ILE A 39 5.91 -0.29 -1.88
N VAL A 40 5.80 -1.61 -1.91
CA VAL A 40 4.68 -2.38 -1.36
C VAL A 40 5.23 -3.28 -0.26
N PRO A 41 4.93 -3.02 1.02
CA PRO A 41 5.49 -3.77 2.14
C PRO A 41 4.80 -5.12 2.37
N TYR A 42 4.14 -5.68 1.33
CA TYR A 42 3.37 -6.92 1.40
C TYR A 42 3.75 -7.88 0.27
N THR A 43 3.29 -9.15 0.42
CA THR A 43 3.59 -10.23 -0.54
C THR A 43 3.07 -9.92 -1.95
N PRO A 44 3.82 -10.30 -2.99
CA PRO A 44 3.33 -10.27 -4.36
C PRO A 44 2.02 -11.07 -4.52
N GLY A 45 1.12 -10.58 -5.38
CA GLY A 45 -0.19 -11.20 -5.64
C GLY A 45 -1.26 -10.92 -4.59
N GLY A 46 -0.94 -10.23 -3.49
CA GLY A 46 -1.93 -9.72 -2.53
C GLY A 46 -2.64 -8.46 -3.05
N VAL A 47 -3.73 -8.05 -2.36
CA VAL A 47 -4.54 -6.88 -2.77
C VAL A 47 -3.69 -5.63 -2.95
N SER A 48 -2.78 -5.35 -2.03
CA SER A 48 -1.90 -4.17 -2.13
C SER A 48 -0.96 -4.22 -3.34
N ASP A 49 -0.44 -5.40 -3.69
CA ASP A 49 0.42 -5.56 -4.86
C ASP A 49 -0.37 -5.38 -6.16
N ILE A 50 -1.53 -6.01 -6.26
CA ILE A 50 -2.42 -5.86 -7.42
C ILE A 50 -2.84 -4.40 -7.59
N THR A 51 -3.25 -3.74 -6.52
CA THR A 51 -3.62 -2.31 -6.54
C THR A 51 -2.43 -1.44 -6.96
N ALA A 52 -1.24 -1.69 -6.43
CA ALA A 52 -0.04 -0.95 -6.79
C ALA A 52 0.27 -1.05 -8.29
N ARG A 53 0.18 -2.26 -8.87
CA ARG A 53 0.43 -2.49 -10.31
C ARG A 53 -0.63 -1.82 -11.19
N LEU A 54 -1.90 -1.88 -10.78
CA LEU A 54 -3.00 -1.20 -11.49
C LEU A 54 -2.84 0.33 -11.50
N ILE A 55 -2.20 0.90 -10.48
CA ILE A 55 -1.92 2.34 -10.38
C ILE A 55 -0.61 2.70 -11.10
N ALA A 56 0.42 1.86 -10.97
CA ALA A 56 1.75 2.13 -11.52
C ALA A 56 1.75 2.25 -13.05
N GLU A 57 0.95 1.43 -13.74
CA GLU A 57 0.88 1.44 -15.22
C GLU A 57 0.37 2.77 -15.77
N PRO A 58 -0.83 3.30 -15.40
CA PRO A 58 -1.29 4.59 -15.89
C PRO A 58 -0.44 5.75 -15.40
N LEU A 59 0.16 5.70 -14.21
CA LEU A 59 1.10 6.72 -13.76
C LEU A 59 2.35 6.75 -14.62
N SER A 60 2.90 5.58 -14.97
CA SER A 60 4.06 5.49 -15.87
C SER A 60 3.76 6.10 -17.25
N ALA A 61 2.58 5.82 -17.81
CA ALA A 61 2.14 6.39 -19.07
C ALA A 61 1.95 7.92 -18.98
N ALA A 62 1.33 8.41 -17.90
CA ALA A 62 1.07 9.84 -17.72
C ALA A 62 2.36 10.66 -17.49
N TRP A 63 3.33 10.09 -16.80
CA TRP A 63 4.58 10.77 -16.45
C TRP A 63 5.71 10.58 -17.46
N GLY A 64 5.58 9.62 -18.38
CA GLY A 64 6.67 9.25 -19.28
C GLY A 64 7.91 8.70 -18.57
N GLN A 65 7.76 8.26 -17.32
CA GLN A 65 8.83 7.70 -16.48
C GLN A 65 8.39 6.35 -15.90
N PRO A 66 9.30 5.37 -15.78
CA PRO A 66 8.95 4.07 -15.19
C PRO A 66 8.46 4.19 -13.74
N VAL A 67 7.43 3.40 -13.40
CA VAL A 67 6.94 3.24 -12.02
C VAL A 67 7.07 1.77 -11.59
N PRO A 68 8.29 1.29 -11.27
CA PRO A 68 8.48 -0.09 -10.82
C PRO A 68 7.85 -0.33 -9.45
N VAL A 69 7.13 -1.47 -9.33
CA VAL A 69 6.56 -1.94 -8.05
C VAL A 69 7.57 -2.88 -7.37
N GLU A 70 7.95 -2.54 -6.14
CA GLU A 70 8.91 -3.29 -5.34
C GLU A 70 8.22 -3.86 -4.08
N ASN A 71 8.12 -5.18 -3.99
CA ASN A 71 7.60 -5.84 -2.80
C ASN A 71 8.70 -6.03 -1.75
N ARG A 72 8.47 -5.54 -0.53
CA ARG A 72 9.41 -5.66 0.60
C ARG A 72 8.70 -6.26 1.81
N THR A 73 8.57 -7.57 1.79
CA THR A 73 7.71 -8.35 2.69
C THR A 73 8.48 -8.88 3.88
N VAL A 74 8.40 -8.26 5.03
CA VAL A 74 8.89 -8.84 6.32
C VAL A 74 8.12 -8.19 7.48
N ALA A 75 7.85 -8.96 8.54
CA ALA A 75 7.29 -8.50 9.82
C ALA A 75 6.03 -7.61 9.66
N ASP A 76 4.98 -8.15 9.05
CA ASP A 76 3.69 -7.47 8.86
C ASP A 76 3.81 -6.13 8.11
N GLY A 77 4.81 -6.01 7.23
CA GLY A 77 5.09 -4.80 6.47
C GLY A 77 5.98 -3.78 7.17
N VAL A 78 6.38 -4.02 8.42
CA VAL A 78 7.18 -3.05 9.21
C VAL A 78 8.51 -2.72 8.52
N ILE A 79 9.25 -3.74 8.05
CA ILE A 79 10.57 -3.52 7.43
C ILE A 79 10.44 -2.79 6.09
N GLY A 80 9.43 -3.14 5.27
CA GLY A 80 9.18 -2.44 4.00
C GLY A 80 8.77 -0.99 4.20
N THR A 81 7.97 -0.72 5.23
CA THR A 81 7.54 0.64 5.60
C THR A 81 8.69 1.45 6.19
N ASP A 82 9.56 0.86 7.02
CA ASP A 82 10.79 1.52 7.52
C ASP A 82 11.72 1.89 6.35
N ALA A 83 11.88 0.98 5.39
CA ALA A 83 12.68 1.26 4.19
C ALA A 83 12.11 2.43 3.37
N LEU A 84 10.77 2.57 3.29
CA LEU A 84 10.12 3.73 2.66
C LEU A 84 10.38 5.02 3.46
N ALA A 85 10.23 5.00 4.79
CA ALA A 85 10.44 6.15 5.66
C ALA A 85 11.85 6.75 5.56
N ARG A 86 12.84 5.92 5.22
CA ARG A 86 14.26 6.35 5.05
C ARG A 86 14.58 6.88 3.66
N LEU A 87 13.68 6.82 2.70
CA LEU A 87 13.90 7.36 1.36
C LEU A 87 13.72 8.88 1.34
N PRO A 88 14.38 9.59 0.42
CA PRO A 88 14.17 11.03 0.26
C PRO A 88 12.70 11.36 0.00
N GLY A 89 12.18 12.42 0.64
CA GLY A 89 10.81 12.92 0.45
C GLY A 89 10.64 13.77 -0.82
N ASP A 90 11.33 13.43 -1.89
CA ASP A 90 11.36 14.18 -3.16
C ASP A 90 10.28 13.73 -4.18
N GLY A 91 9.38 12.87 -3.76
CA GLY A 91 8.28 12.34 -4.59
C GLY A 91 8.68 11.16 -5.48
N HIS A 92 9.97 10.77 -5.59
CA HIS A 92 10.40 9.63 -6.42
C HIS A 92 10.32 8.27 -5.70
N ALA A 93 9.75 8.27 -4.50
CA ALA A 93 9.38 7.05 -3.79
C ALA A 93 7.95 7.17 -3.27
N LEU A 94 7.08 6.29 -3.69
CA LEU A 94 5.71 6.15 -3.23
C LEU A 94 5.60 4.87 -2.41
N GLY A 95 4.69 4.85 -1.44
CA GLY A 95 4.35 3.65 -0.70
C GLY A 95 2.87 3.33 -0.83
N LEU A 96 2.52 2.09 -1.10
CA LEU A 96 1.16 1.63 -0.97
C LEU A 96 1.04 0.76 0.27
N VAL A 97 0.49 1.35 1.33
CA VAL A 97 0.30 0.70 2.63
C VAL A 97 -1.17 0.33 2.83
N SER A 98 -1.40 -0.73 3.59
CA SER A 98 -2.76 -1.13 4.01
C SER A 98 -3.10 -0.54 5.38
N VAL A 99 -4.30 -0.85 5.87
CA VAL A 99 -4.71 -0.51 7.24
C VAL A 99 -3.74 -1.04 8.31
N ALA A 100 -2.91 -2.05 8.00
CA ALA A 100 -1.85 -2.53 8.88
C ALA A 100 -0.90 -1.41 9.32
N HIS A 101 -0.65 -0.41 8.46
CA HIS A 101 0.16 0.76 8.80
C HIS A 101 -0.37 1.52 10.02
N ALA A 102 -1.69 1.68 10.13
CA ALA A 102 -2.33 2.35 11.26
C ALA A 102 -2.46 1.45 12.50
N VAL A 103 -2.56 0.14 12.32
CA VAL A 103 -2.81 -0.85 13.40
C VAL A 103 -1.52 -1.38 14.00
N ASN A 104 -0.44 -1.47 13.23
CA ASN A 104 0.85 -2.02 13.67
C ASN A 104 1.43 -1.41 14.96
N PRO A 105 1.25 -0.10 15.28
CA PRO A 105 1.71 0.43 16.57
C PRO A 105 1.14 -0.28 17.80
N ALA A 106 -0.04 -0.91 17.66
CA ALA A 106 -0.66 -1.67 18.76
C ALA A 106 -0.01 -3.07 18.98
N PHE A 107 0.68 -3.59 17.95
CA PHE A 107 1.26 -4.94 17.99
C PHE A 107 2.79 -4.97 17.96
N HIS A 108 3.41 -3.90 17.44
CA HIS A 108 4.85 -3.84 17.20
C HIS A 108 5.46 -2.54 17.72
N ARG A 109 6.69 -2.63 18.22
CA ARG A 109 7.51 -1.44 18.43
C ARG A 109 8.11 -1.03 17.09
N LEU A 110 7.61 0.07 16.52
CA LEU A 110 8.00 0.53 15.19
C LEU A 110 9.26 1.40 15.24
N PRO A 111 10.16 1.31 14.24
CA PRO A 111 11.33 2.19 14.08
C PRO A 111 11.01 3.53 13.41
N PHE A 112 9.74 3.81 13.11
CA PHE A 112 9.23 5.02 12.45
C PHE A 112 7.92 5.47 13.11
N ASP A 113 7.57 6.75 12.92
CA ASP A 113 6.27 7.30 13.29
C ASP A 113 5.30 7.15 12.10
N THR A 114 4.18 6.47 12.33
CA THR A 114 3.20 6.15 11.27
C THR A 114 2.51 7.37 10.66
N VAL A 115 2.61 8.54 11.28
CA VAL A 115 2.00 9.79 10.80
C VAL A 115 3.04 10.81 10.38
N ARG A 116 4.08 11.01 11.19
CA ARG A 116 5.05 12.11 11.01
C ARG A 116 6.08 11.84 9.92
N ASP A 117 6.44 10.57 9.72
CA ASP A 117 7.50 10.18 8.77
C ASP A 117 6.97 10.00 7.34
N PHE A 118 5.66 10.26 7.09
CA PHE A 118 5.01 10.05 5.80
C PHE A 118 4.13 11.24 5.41
N THR A 119 4.09 11.51 4.11
CA THR A 119 3.08 12.40 3.52
C THR A 119 2.01 11.54 2.84
N PHE A 120 0.79 11.55 3.40
CA PHE A 120 -0.33 10.81 2.82
C PHE A 120 -0.88 11.54 1.59
N ILE A 121 -1.08 10.82 0.51
CA ILE A 121 -1.57 11.37 -0.77
C ILE A 121 -3.08 11.13 -0.87
N THR A 122 -3.50 9.87 -0.85
CA THR A 122 -4.92 9.51 -0.99
C THR A 122 -5.19 8.08 -0.56
N GLN A 123 -6.44 7.75 -0.30
CA GLN A 123 -6.92 6.39 -0.16
C GLN A 123 -7.19 5.81 -1.55
N THR A 124 -6.51 4.74 -1.93
CA THR A 124 -6.62 4.13 -3.26
C THR A 124 -7.76 3.14 -3.36
N THR A 125 -8.02 2.38 -2.30
CA THR A 125 -9.04 1.34 -2.26
C THR A 125 -9.68 1.24 -0.88
N ALA A 126 -10.90 0.72 -0.84
CA ALA A 126 -11.55 0.23 0.37
C ALA A 126 -12.12 -1.16 0.05
N THR A 127 -11.87 -2.12 0.91
CA THR A 127 -12.40 -3.47 0.74
C THR A 127 -12.93 -3.99 2.07
N PRO A 128 -14.16 -4.55 2.09
CA PRO A 128 -14.68 -5.20 3.27
C PRO A 128 -13.92 -6.49 3.57
N LEU A 129 -13.95 -6.91 4.83
CA LEU A 129 -13.52 -8.24 5.23
C LEU A 129 -14.71 -9.21 5.12
N ALA A 130 -14.41 -10.45 4.77
CA ALA A 130 -15.34 -11.57 4.88
C ALA A 130 -14.88 -12.50 6.01
N LEU A 131 -15.83 -12.93 6.84
CA LEU A 131 -15.65 -14.03 7.80
C LEU A 131 -15.83 -15.35 7.06
N CYS A 132 -14.77 -16.13 6.96
CA CYS A 132 -14.74 -17.35 6.19
C CYS A 132 -14.39 -18.56 7.04
N VAL A 133 -15.01 -19.70 6.73
CA VAL A 133 -14.75 -21.01 7.33
C VAL A 133 -14.49 -22.04 6.23
N PRO A 134 -13.78 -23.15 6.51
CA PRO A 134 -13.64 -24.24 5.55
C PRO A 134 -14.99 -24.82 5.17
N LYS A 135 -15.10 -25.40 3.95
CA LYS A 135 -16.32 -26.08 3.50
C LYS A 135 -16.81 -27.16 4.50
N SER A 136 -15.87 -27.86 5.14
CA SER A 136 -16.12 -28.90 6.13
C SER A 136 -16.62 -28.39 7.48
N SER A 137 -16.57 -27.07 7.74
CA SER A 137 -17.06 -26.50 8.99
C SER A 137 -18.53 -26.78 9.22
N PRO A 138 -18.98 -27.18 10.42
CA PRO A 138 -20.38 -27.31 10.74
C PRO A 138 -21.11 -25.96 10.83
N ALA A 139 -20.39 -24.86 11.01
CA ALA A 139 -20.98 -23.52 11.10
C ALA A 139 -21.38 -22.99 9.72
N ASN A 140 -22.61 -22.44 9.62
CA ASN A 140 -23.17 -21.80 8.42
C ASN A 140 -23.60 -20.36 8.69
N SER A 141 -23.36 -19.85 9.91
CA SER A 141 -23.59 -18.47 10.30
C SER A 141 -22.55 -18.01 11.33
N PRO A 142 -22.35 -16.70 11.54
CA PRO A 142 -21.50 -16.20 12.60
C PRO A 142 -21.93 -16.69 13.99
N ALA A 143 -23.24 -16.76 14.24
CA ALA A 143 -23.78 -17.25 15.51
C ALA A 143 -23.42 -18.74 15.77
N GLU A 144 -23.49 -19.56 14.73
CA GLU A 144 -23.08 -20.96 14.81
C GLU A 144 -21.57 -21.13 15.03
N LEU A 145 -20.75 -20.28 14.41
CA LEU A 145 -19.31 -20.26 14.63
C LEU A 145 -18.98 -19.89 16.10
N VAL A 146 -19.64 -18.87 16.64
CA VAL A 146 -19.50 -18.48 18.06
C VAL A 146 -19.95 -19.62 18.98
N ALA A 147 -21.08 -20.29 18.68
CA ALA A 147 -21.54 -21.43 19.46
C ALA A 147 -20.57 -22.62 19.38
N LEU A 148 -19.94 -22.85 18.24
CA LEU A 148 -18.89 -23.87 18.09
C LEU A 148 -17.68 -23.51 18.94
N ALA A 149 -17.20 -22.29 18.89
CA ALA A 149 -16.05 -21.81 19.66
C ALA A 149 -16.28 -21.98 21.17
N LYS A 150 -17.45 -21.62 21.68
CA LYS A 150 -17.82 -21.78 23.10
C LYS A 150 -17.81 -23.22 23.60
N ARG A 151 -17.99 -24.20 22.70
CA ARG A 151 -17.97 -25.64 23.00
C ARG A 151 -16.60 -26.29 22.79
N THR A 152 -15.64 -25.55 22.23
CA THR A 152 -14.32 -26.07 21.91
C THR A 152 -13.33 -25.68 23.01
N PRO A 153 -12.89 -26.63 23.87
CA PRO A 153 -11.89 -26.32 24.88
C PRO A 153 -10.59 -25.79 24.26
N GLY A 154 -10.05 -24.69 24.79
CA GLY A 154 -8.84 -24.04 24.27
C GLY A 154 -9.07 -23.15 23.06
N GLY A 155 -10.35 -22.94 22.66
CA GLY A 155 -10.72 -22.03 21.59
C GLY A 155 -10.52 -22.58 20.18
N LEU A 156 -10.84 -21.78 19.18
CA LEU A 156 -10.66 -22.12 17.78
C LEU A 156 -9.36 -21.55 17.20
N PRO A 157 -8.59 -22.34 16.41
CA PRO A 157 -7.47 -21.81 15.66
C PRO A 157 -7.97 -20.90 14.55
N VAL A 158 -7.48 -19.65 14.50
CA VAL A 158 -7.83 -18.65 13.51
C VAL A 158 -6.60 -18.25 12.70
N ALA A 159 -6.75 -18.22 11.36
CA ALA A 159 -5.68 -17.70 10.52
C ALA A 159 -5.65 -16.18 10.57
N THR A 160 -4.48 -15.62 10.85
CA THR A 160 -4.24 -14.18 10.88
C THR A 160 -3.03 -13.82 10.01
N THR A 161 -3.04 -12.61 9.43
CA THR A 161 -1.96 -12.18 8.54
C THR A 161 -1.38 -10.81 8.88
N GLY A 162 -1.80 -10.21 9.93
CA GLY A 162 -1.42 -8.85 10.31
C GLY A 162 -2.49 -7.80 10.03
N GLY A 163 -2.31 -6.61 10.59
CA GLY A 163 -3.24 -5.49 10.44
C GLY A 163 -4.66 -5.84 10.88
N VAL A 164 -5.64 -5.42 10.08
CA VAL A 164 -7.07 -5.63 10.39
C VAL A 164 -7.48 -7.11 10.37
N VAL A 165 -6.83 -7.92 9.55
CA VAL A 165 -7.09 -9.37 9.49
C VAL A 165 -6.73 -10.06 10.81
N ARG A 166 -5.73 -9.54 11.53
CA ARG A 166 -5.39 -9.99 12.89
C ARG A 166 -6.30 -9.39 13.95
N LEU A 167 -6.71 -8.13 13.77
CA LEU A 167 -7.55 -7.42 14.74
C LEU A 167 -8.99 -7.95 14.76
N ALA A 168 -9.56 -8.30 13.60
CA ALA A 168 -10.97 -8.69 13.47
C ALA A 168 -11.35 -9.92 14.33
N PRO A 169 -10.59 -11.03 14.34
CA PRO A 169 -10.89 -12.16 15.23
C PRO A 169 -10.75 -11.81 16.70
N GLN A 170 -9.85 -10.92 17.09
CA GLN A 170 -9.71 -10.48 18.48
C GLN A 170 -10.92 -9.65 18.92
N LEU A 171 -11.44 -8.79 18.05
CA LEU A 171 -12.68 -8.03 18.30
C LEU A 171 -13.89 -8.96 18.40
N LEU A 172 -13.97 -9.98 17.54
CA LEU A 172 -15.02 -11.01 17.64
C LEU A 172 -14.91 -11.75 18.97
N ALA A 173 -13.71 -12.17 19.36
CA ALA A 173 -13.46 -12.87 20.63
C ALA A 173 -13.87 -12.01 21.83
N GLN A 174 -13.45 -10.75 21.86
CA GLN A 174 -13.80 -9.80 22.91
C GLN A 174 -15.30 -9.54 23.00
N SER A 175 -15.99 -9.36 21.87
CA SER A 175 -17.42 -9.04 21.84
C SER A 175 -18.33 -10.20 22.17
N THR A 176 -17.88 -11.45 21.94
CA THR A 176 -18.69 -12.67 22.12
C THR A 176 -18.26 -13.54 23.27
N GLY A 177 -17.11 -13.25 23.88
CA GLY A 177 -16.53 -14.04 24.96
C GLY A 177 -16.01 -15.42 24.54
N ILE A 178 -15.62 -15.58 23.26
CA ILE A 178 -14.98 -16.82 22.78
C ILE A 178 -13.47 -16.76 22.94
N GLU A 179 -12.84 -17.92 23.00
CA GLU A 179 -11.39 -18.05 22.93
C GLU A 179 -10.96 -18.35 21.48
N VAL A 180 -9.87 -17.72 21.03
CA VAL A 180 -9.26 -17.95 19.74
C VAL A 180 -7.75 -18.11 19.89
N THR A 181 -7.16 -18.97 19.07
CA THR A 181 -5.70 -19.15 19.01
C THR A 181 -5.18 -18.64 17.68
N ASP A 182 -4.36 -17.59 17.70
CA ASP A 182 -3.79 -17.01 16.49
C ASP A 182 -2.77 -17.96 15.83
N VAL A 183 -3.01 -18.28 14.57
CA VAL A 183 -2.03 -18.90 13.66
C VAL A 183 -1.63 -17.87 12.64
N ASN A 184 -0.42 -17.30 12.80
CA ASN A 184 0.02 -16.17 11.98
C ASN A 184 0.69 -16.62 10.68
N TYR A 185 0.28 -16.03 9.57
CA TYR A 185 0.79 -16.26 8.22
C TYR A 185 1.38 -14.99 7.62
N ARG A 186 2.33 -15.12 6.67
CA ARG A 186 2.96 -13.98 5.99
C ARG A 186 2.04 -13.26 5.00
N GLY A 187 0.81 -13.74 4.79
CA GLY A 187 -0.17 -13.18 3.88
C GLY A 187 -1.30 -14.16 3.62
N SER A 188 -2.42 -13.68 3.06
CA SER A 188 -3.64 -14.47 2.81
C SER A 188 -3.37 -15.72 1.96
N THR A 189 -2.56 -15.59 0.92
CA THR A 189 -2.20 -16.71 0.02
C THR A 189 -1.54 -17.87 0.77
N ALA A 190 -0.76 -17.58 1.82
CA ALA A 190 -0.14 -18.62 2.65
C ALA A 190 -1.12 -19.25 3.64
N ALA A 191 -2.18 -18.53 4.04
CA ALA A 191 -3.20 -19.00 4.98
C ALA A 191 -4.30 -19.86 4.31
N HIS A 192 -4.62 -19.57 3.05
CA HIS A 192 -5.74 -20.24 2.35
C HIS A 192 -5.66 -21.76 2.32
N PRO A 193 -4.52 -22.42 2.05
CA PRO A 193 -4.43 -23.89 2.09
C PRO A 193 -4.83 -24.47 3.45
N ASP A 194 -4.44 -23.82 4.54
CA ASP A 194 -4.74 -24.29 5.90
C ASP A 194 -6.21 -24.02 6.28
N LEU A 195 -6.80 -22.93 5.77
CA LEU A 195 -8.24 -22.70 5.88
C LEU A 195 -9.03 -23.75 5.10
N ILE A 196 -8.68 -24.00 3.84
CA ILE A 196 -9.37 -24.95 2.97
C ILE A 196 -9.33 -26.38 3.54
N SER A 197 -8.17 -26.80 4.08
CA SER A 197 -7.99 -28.11 4.68
C SER A 197 -8.65 -28.26 6.06
N GLY A 198 -9.12 -27.16 6.67
CA GLY A 198 -9.67 -27.15 8.01
C GLY A 198 -8.64 -27.21 9.14
N ARG A 199 -7.37 -26.97 8.84
CA ARG A 199 -6.29 -26.88 9.84
C ARG A 199 -6.46 -25.66 10.74
N VAL A 200 -7.03 -24.58 10.20
CA VAL A 200 -7.58 -23.44 10.94
C VAL A 200 -9.09 -23.42 10.80
N ALA A 201 -9.79 -23.02 11.86
CA ALA A 201 -11.25 -23.09 11.92
C ALA A 201 -11.95 -21.97 11.17
N PHE A 202 -11.34 -20.79 11.12
CA PHE A 202 -11.86 -19.64 10.41
C PHE A 202 -10.78 -18.61 10.11
N MET A 203 -11.14 -17.64 9.28
CA MET A 203 -10.30 -16.49 8.93
C MET A 203 -11.20 -15.30 8.60
N PHE A 204 -10.78 -14.10 8.98
CA PHE A 204 -11.22 -12.89 8.31
C PHE A 204 -10.25 -12.58 7.18
N ASP A 205 -10.76 -12.31 5.99
CA ASP A 205 -9.90 -11.92 4.86
C ASP A 205 -10.59 -10.87 4.00
N THR A 206 -9.84 -10.17 3.19
CA THR A 206 -10.42 -9.25 2.22
C THR A 206 -11.27 -10.01 1.22
N VAL A 207 -12.44 -9.47 0.87
CA VAL A 207 -13.33 -10.11 -0.11
C VAL A 207 -12.59 -10.40 -1.41
N ALA A 208 -11.73 -9.48 -1.87
CA ALA A 208 -10.98 -9.67 -3.12
C ALA A 208 -10.04 -10.88 -3.08
N ALA A 209 -9.38 -11.16 -1.95
CA ALA A 209 -8.46 -12.28 -1.82
C ALA A 209 -9.17 -13.62 -1.68
N ILE A 210 -10.29 -13.66 -0.94
CA ILE A 210 -10.98 -14.93 -0.62
C ILE A 210 -12.04 -15.33 -1.65
N LEU A 211 -12.55 -14.40 -2.47
CA LEU A 211 -13.65 -14.61 -3.40
C LEU A 211 -13.45 -15.81 -4.35
N PRO A 212 -12.29 -16.08 -4.96
CA PRO A 212 -12.10 -17.25 -5.80
C PRO A 212 -12.33 -18.57 -5.06
N HIS A 213 -11.97 -18.65 -3.78
CA HIS A 213 -12.18 -19.84 -2.95
C HIS A 213 -13.63 -20.01 -2.50
N VAL A 214 -14.36 -18.90 -2.32
CA VAL A 214 -15.82 -18.94 -2.08
C VAL A 214 -16.55 -19.40 -3.34
N GLN A 215 -16.20 -18.86 -4.52
CA GLN A 215 -16.82 -19.22 -5.80
C GLN A 215 -16.58 -20.69 -6.19
N SER A 216 -15.39 -21.22 -5.90
CA SER A 216 -15.10 -22.65 -6.10
C SER A 216 -15.74 -23.56 -5.06
N GLY A 217 -16.36 -22.99 -4.01
CA GLY A 217 -16.95 -23.75 -2.91
C GLY A 217 -15.93 -24.43 -1.99
N ALA A 218 -14.67 -24.04 -2.04
CA ALA A 218 -13.63 -24.54 -1.15
C ALA A 218 -13.77 -24.00 0.28
N VAL A 219 -14.30 -22.78 0.42
CA VAL A 219 -14.63 -22.15 1.70
C VAL A 219 -16.05 -21.58 1.68
N LYS A 220 -16.64 -21.36 2.86
CA LYS A 220 -17.93 -20.69 3.05
C LYS A 220 -17.69 -19.30 3.62
N ALA A 221 -18.28 -18.26 3.04
CA ALA A 221 -18.36 -16.94 3.64
C ALA A 221 -19.60 -16.88 4.54
N LEU A 222 -19.44 -16.54 5.80
CA LEU A 222 -20.52 -16.44 6.79
C LEU A 222 -21.06 -15.02 6.93
N ALA A 223 -20.23 -14.02 6.68
CA ALA A 223 -20.57 -12.59 6.75
C ALA A 223 -19.56 -11.74 5.99
N THR A 224 -19.92 -10.49 5.67
CA THR A 224 -19.06 -9.42 5.16
C THR A 224 -19.27 -8.16 5.98
#